data_68e3730e74e8a9c7b3f2c37ff4b4a26b
#
_entry.id   68e3730e74e8a9c7b3f2c37ff4b4a26b
#
_cell.length_a   1.000
_cell.length_b   1.000
_cell.length_c   1.000
_cell.angle_alpha   90.00
_cell.angle_beta   90.00
_cell.angle_gamma   90.00
#
_symmetry.space_group_name_H-M   'P 1'
#
loop_
_entity.id
_entity.type
_entity.pdbx_description
1 polymer ?
#
loop_
_entity_poly.entity_id
_entity_poly.type
_entity_poly.pdbx_seq_one_letter_code
_entity_poly.pdbx_strand_id
1 'polypeptide(L)'
;MSKKHLILCLSIFLAGSFGRVAAQNVSVYAGASKTLYDGRFFPALFGEKDAPVHSSFDVRVGWQDYSSSPFASICKHPEVGIGFQFDGLAGMKAVNGPGMGNIYSLYAYLDRPLLTAGGFSLGYSGEFGVGFMFNKRYDPVTNPWNMLISSLVNVHVSLGLQATYALSSRYDVGIGLFFNHHSNGAVTFPNYGLNAVELAMRVGMKSPRSKEHLPAEPVDDGFKRRFQFAVQVSGGIMSNEASYLKTLEETGTWVNDRYFKYSFQVNAIYRYSRSMASGLGIDLYVTPFCDKIAESDGQGLKYDPVSVGISALHEFSYRDFSMMVGVGRYLHHNDGLEQAQVWYQMVALKYYFPKLADMYLGIALKAHRFRAAESIQFCLGKRF
;
A
#
# COMPACT_ATOMS: atom_id res chain seq x y z
N MET A 1 22.14 7.86 0.38
CA MET A 1 21.21 8.86 -0.21
C MET A 1 20.66 9.71 0.93
N SER A 2 20.82 11.05 0.92
CA SER A 2 20.34 11.87 2.02
C SER A 2 18.80 11.93 2.03
N LYS A 3 18.20 12.08 3.23
CA LYS A 3 16.74 12.20 3.43
C LYS A 3 16.08 13.24 2.52
N LYS A 4 16.82 14.29 2.13
CA LYS A 4 16.36 15.35 1.22
C LYS A 4 16.15 14.89 -0.23
N HIS A 5 16.93 13.92 -0.70
CA HIS A 5 16.83 13.40 -2.07
C HIS A 5 15.63 12.46 -2.27
N LEU A 6 15.23 11.72 -1.23
CA LEU A 6 14.06 10.85 -1.30
C LEU A 6 12.75 11.64 -1.40
N ILE A 7 12.63 12.71 -0.60
CA ILE A 7 11.45 13.61 -0.64
C ILE A 7 11.40 14.37 -1.97
N LEU A 8 12.54 14.81 -2.48
CA LEU A 8 12.63 15.51 -3.76
C LEU A 8 12.26 14.58 -4.94
N CYS A 9 12.69 13.33 -4.92
CA CYS A 9 12.32 12.35 -5.95
C CYS A 9 10.81 12.05 -5.94
N LEU A 10 10.19 11.91 -4.76
CA LEU A 10 8.74 11.69 -4.64
C LEU A 10 7.95 12.91 -5.15
N SER A 11 8.41 14.12 -4.83
CA SER A 11 7.80 15.38 -5.27
C SER A 11 7.94 15.61 -6.78
N ILE A 12 9.09 15.28 -7.37
CA ILE A 12 9.35 15.41 -8.82
C ILE A 12 8.56 14.33 -9.59
N PHE A 13 8.42 13.13 -9.02
CA PHE A 13 7.66 12.03 -9.61
C PHE A 13 6.17 12.35 -9.73
N LEU A 14 5.60 13.02 -8.71
CA LEU A 14 4.21 13.49 -8.71
C LEU A 14 4.00 14.72 -9.61
N ALA A 15 4.95 15.67 -9.63
CA ALA A 15 4.81 16.91 -10.41
C ALA A 15 4.97 16.73 -11.93
N GLY A 16 5.79 15.77 -12.36
CA GLY A 16 6.09 15.56 -13.79
C GLY A 16 4.93 14.97 -14.61
N SER A 17 3.94 14.35 -13.98
CA SER A 17 2.82 13.68 -14.67
C SER A 17 1.60 14.59 -14.90
N PHE A 18 1.54 15.77 -14.26
CA PHE A 18 0.35 16.63 -14.23
C PHE A 18 0.49 17.91 -15.05
N GLY A 19 1.13 17.85 -16.17
CA GLY A 19 1.48 18.99 -17.02
C GLY A 19 0.33 19.69 -17.78
N ARG A 20 -0.84 19.88 -17.18
CA ARG A 20 -1.82 20.95 -17.50
C ARG A 20 -2.91 20.95 -16.44
N VAL A 21 -2.87 21.99 -15.63
CA VAL A 21 -3.60 22.16 -14.38
C VAL A 21 -5.10 21.98 -14.54
N ALA A 22 -5.58 20.87 -14.08
CA ALA A 22 -6.95 20.65 -13.67
C ALA A 22 -7.28 21.51 -12.41
N ALA A 23 -8.54 21.69 -12.11
CA ALA A 23 -8.98 22.46 -10.96
C ALA A 23 -8.49 21.86 -9.65
N GLN A 24 -7.90 22.68 -8.80
CA GLN A 24 -7.43 22.27 -7.49
C GLN A 24 -8.60 22.17 -6.51
N ASN A 25 -8.72 21.03 -5.85
CA ASN A 25 -9.70 20.77 -4.79
C ASN A 25 -8.97 20.61 -3.46
N VAL A 26 -9.60 21.06 -2.39
CA VAL A 26 -9.12 20.84 -1.02
C VAL A 26 -10.22 20.15 -0.26
N SER A 27 -9.90 19.10 0.46
CA SER A 27 -10.85 18.43 1.37
C SER A 27 -10.20 18.13 2.72
N VAL A 28 -11.03 18.16 3.74
CA VAL A 28 -10.66 17.86 5.12
C VAL A 28 -11.58 16.77 5.62
N TYR A 29 -10.97 15.79 6.28
CA TYR A 29 -11.69 14.70 6.93
C TYR A 29 -11.38 14.73 8.43
N ALA A 30 -12.39 14.44 9.23
CA ALA A 30 -12.24 14.20 10.66
C ALA A 30 -12.99 12.91 10.99
N GLY A 31 -12.31 11.97 11.59
CA GLY A 31 -12.81 10.62 11.75
C GLY A 31 -12.52 10.00 13.10
N ALA A 32 -13.14 8.85 13.29
CA ALA A 32 -12.91 7.94 14.38
C ALA A 32 -12.53 6.57 13.80
N SER A 33 -11.41 6.05 14.23
CA SER A 33 -10.85 4.80 13.75
C SER A 33 -10.86 3.75 14.84
N LYS A 34 -11.29 2.53 14.51
CA LYS A 34 -11.18 1.36 15.38
C LYS A 34 -10.09 0.43 14.83
N THR A 35 -9.08 0.15 15.63
CA THR A 35 -8.04 -0.81 15.29
C THR A 35 -8.63 -2.21 15.21
N LEU A 36 -8.36 -2.91 14.11
CA LEU A 36 -8.66 -4.32 13.91
C LEU A 36 -7.46 -5.16 14.35
N TYR A 37 -7.71 -6.28 15.00
CA TYR A 37 -6.65 -7.13 15.49
C TYR A 37 -7.00 -8.61 15.50
N ASP A 38 -5.98 -9.42 15.44
CA ASP A 38 -6.06 -10.84 15.70
C ASP A 38 -6.09 -11.04 17.23
N GLY A 39 -7.16 -11.60 17.76
CA GLY A 39 -7.43 -11.74 19.19
C GLY A 39 -6.38 -12.49 20.03
N ARG A 40 -5.27 -12.94 19.40
CA ARG A 40 -4.19 -13.65 20.09
C ARG A 40 -3.21 -12.72 20.83
N PHE A 41 -2.99 -11.51 20.31
CA PHE A 41 -1.97 -10.59 20.84
C PHE A 41 -2.54 -9.40 21.62
N PHE A 42 -3.76 -9.04 21.33
CA PHE A 42 -4.38 -7.83 21.87
C PHE A 42 -4.79 -7.92 23.35
N PRO A 43 -5.20 -9.08 23.90
CA PRO A 43 -5.40 -9.20 25.33
C PRO A 43 -4.13 -8.90 26.16
N ALA A 44 -2.95 -9.23 25.62
CA ALA A 44 -1.68 -8.91 26.28
C ALA A 44 -1.35 -7.41 26.23
N LEU A 45 -1.79 -6.69 25.18
CA LEU A 45 -1.56 -5.25 25.01
C LEU A 45 -2.58 -4.40 25.75
N PHE A 46 -3.88 -4.70 25.61
CA PHE A 46 -4.97 -3.84 26.07
C PHE A 46 -5.89 -4.54 27.10
N GLY A 47 -5.51 -5.73 27.58
CA GLY A 47 -6.35 -6.58 28.41
C GLY A 47 -7.46 -7.22 27.58
N GLU A 48 -8.49 -7.76 28.27
CA GLU A 48 -9.66 -8.35 27.59
C GLU A 48 -10.59 -7.32 26.95
N LYS A 49 -10.21 -6.04 26.96
CA LYS A 49 -11.00 -4.93 26.40
C LYS A 49 -10.76 -4.82 24.90
N ASP A 50 -11.82 -4.45 24.20
CA ASP A 50 -11.75 -4.02 22.82
C ASP A 50 -10.70 -2.92 22.60
N ALA A 51 -10.04 -2.94 21.43
CA ALA A 51 -9.15 -1.84 21.04
C ALA A 51 -9.88 -0.49 21.14
N PRO A 52 -9.27 0.49 21.80
CA PRO A 52 -9.86 1.80 21.93
C PRO A 52 -10.02 2.46 20.55
N VAL A 53 -11.08 3.24 20.41
CA VAL A 53 -11.28 4.11 19.27
C VAL A 53 -10.29 5.27 19.37
N HIS A 54 -9.66 5.63 18.27
CA HIS A 54 -8.77 6.80 18.18
C HIS A 54 -9.28 7.78 17.12
N SER A 55 -8.88 9.04 17.25
CA SER A 55 -9.24 10.08 16.30
C SER A 55 -8.29 10.07 15.10
N SER A 56 -8.82 10.42 13.94
CA SER A 56 -8.06 10.70 12.73
C SER A 56 -8.40 12.10 12.21
N PHE A 57 -7.44 12.69 11.52
CA PHE A 57 -7.59 13.95 10.82
C PHE A 57 -6.80 13.88 9.51
N ASP A 58 -7.44 14.28 8.41
CA ASP A 58 -6.83 14.18 7.08
C ASP A 58 -7.10 15.44 6.26
N VAL A 59 -6.09 15.91 5.54
CA VAL A 59 -6.16 17.03 4.61
C VAL A 59 -5.65 16.58 3.26
N ARG A 60 -6.46 16.80 2.22
CA ARG A 60 -6.15 16.43 0.84
C ARG A 60 -6.15 17.64 -0.07
N VAL A 61 -5.21 17.63 -1.02
CA VAL A 61 -5.16 18.56 -2.15
C VAL A 61 -5.18 17.74 -3.42
N GLY A 62 -6.19 17.94 -4.26
CA GLY A 62 -6.45 17.13 -5.41
C GLY A 62 -6.68 17.89 -6.70
N TRP A 63 -6.54 17.16 -7.78
CA TRP A 63 -6.74 17.62 -9.16
C TRP A 63 -7.73 16.69 -9.85
N GLN A 64 -8.88 17.22 -10.20
CA GLN A 64 -9.86 16.49 -10.98
C GLN A 64 -9.39 16.34 -12.43
N ASP A 65 -9.41 15.13 -12.95
CA ASP A 65 -9.01 14.89 -14.35
C ASP A 65 -10.14 15.23 -15.33
N TYR A 66 -10.21 16.47 -15.77
CA TYR A 66 -11.14 16.94 -16.80
C TYR A 66 -10.57 16.85 -18.22
N SER A 67 -9.44 16.18 -18.42
CA SER A 67 -8.87 16.02 -19.76
C SER A 67 -9.77 15.19 -20.66
N SER A 68 -9.60 15.34 -21.96
CA SER A 68 -10.22 14.47 -22.98
C SER A 68 -9.56 13.08 -23.07
N SER A 69 -8.69 12.74 -22.12
CA SER A 69 -8.03 11.44 -22.05
C SER A 69 -9.08 10.33 -21.94
N PRO A 70 -8.93 9.24 -22.68
CA PRO A 70 -9.78 8.06 -22.53
C PRO A 70 -9.81 7.50 -21.11
N PHE A 71 -8.71 7.60 -20.37
CA PHE A 71 -8.66 7.22 -18.98
C PHE A 71 -9.55 8.08 -18.08
N ALA A 72 -9.57 9.40 -18.31
CA ALA A 72 -10.44 10.31 -17.57
C ALA A 72 -11.91 9.91 -17.73
N SER A 73 -12.36 9.66 -18.95
CA SER A 73 -13.73 9.24 -19.26
C SER A 73 -14.07 7.87 -18.66
N ILE A 74 -13.24 6.84 -18.88
CA ILE A 74 -13.46 5.48 -18.36
C ILE A 74 -13.51 5.47 -16.82
N CYS A 75 -12.68 6.29 -16.18
CA CYS A 75 -12.63 6.42 -14.72
C CYS A 75 -13.61 7.48 -14.19
N LYS A 76 -14.50 8.03 -15.02
CA LYS A 76 -15.51 9.05 -14.67
C LYS A 76 -14.87 10.29 -14.05
N HIS A 77 -13.81 10.78 -14.67
CA HIS A 77 -13.07 11.97 -14.26
C HIS A 77 -12.60 11.88 -12.79
N PRO A 78 -11.69 10.95 -12.46
CA PRO A 78 -11.24 10.75 -11.09
C PRO A 78 -10.50 11.98 -10.58
N GLU A 79 -10.48 12.14 -9.27
CA GLU A 79 -9.59 13.07 -8.60
C GLU A 79 -8.32 12.33 -8.19
N VAL A 80 -7.17 12.94 -8.44
CA VAL A 80 -5.87 12.47 -7.99
C VAL A 80 -5.18 13.56 -7.19
N GLY A 81 -4.44 13.19 -6.18
CA GLY A 81 -3.83 14.20 -5.34
C GLY A 81 -2.85 13.66 -4.32
N ILE A 82 -2.51 14.53 -3.39
CA ILE A 82 -1.69 14.21 -2.22
C ILE A 82 -2.48 14.54 -0.96
N GLY A 83 -2.25 13.76 0.09
CA GLY A 83 -2.89 13.94 1.39
C GLY A 83 -1.91 13.79 2.53
N PHE A 84 -2.31 14.36 3.66
CA PHE A 84 -1.63 14.22 4.94
C PHE A 84 -2.64 13.76 5.97
N GLN A 85 -2.39 12.60 6.59
CA GLN A 85 -3.23 12.03 7.63
C GLN A 85 -2.48 12.00 8.96
N PHE A 86 -3.20 12.29 10.02
CA PHE A 86 -2.80 12.15 11.42
C PHE A 86 -3.68 11.12 12.10
N ASP A 87 -3.08 10.09 12.70
CA ASP A 87 -3.74 9.10 13.54
C ASP A 87 -3.35 9.28 14.99
N GLY A 88 -4.32 9.64 15.82
CA GLY A 88 -4.15 10.01 17.22
C GLY A 88 -4.09 8.80 18.16
N LEU A 89 -3.06 7.95 18.01
CA LEU A 89 -2.91 6.70 18.75
C LEU A 89 -2.35 6.89 20.17
N ALA A 90 -1.89 8.08 20.53
CA ALA A 90 -1.26 8.32 21.85
C ALA A 90 -2.19 8.06 23.05
N GLY A 91 -3.51 8.04 22.82
CA GLY A 91 -4.51 7.64 23.81
C GLY A 91 -4.63 6.13 24.02
N MET A 92 -4.10 5.33 23.10
CA MET A 92 -4.08 3.87 23.18
C MET A 92 -2.94 3.44 24.10
N LYS A 93 -3.26 3.20 25.36
CA LYS A 93 -2.29 2.76 26.37
C LYS A 93 -2.33 1.25 26.49
N ALA A 94 -1.17 0.61 26.50
CA ALA A 94 -1.06 -0.77 26.94
C ALA A 94 -1.40 -0.87 28.44
N VAL A 95 -1.90 -2.02 28.88
CA VAL A 95 -2.28 -2.24 30.28
C VAL A 95 -1.12 -1.92 31.24
N ASN A 96 0.10 -2.24 30.85
CA ASN A 96 1.32 -2.08 31.64
C ASN A 96 2.43 -1.26 30.94
N GLY A 97 2.06 -0.42 29.96
CA GLY A 97 3.08 0.23 29.13
C GLY A 97 2.76 1.67 28.72
N PRO A 98 3.71 2.35 28.10
CA PRO A 98 3.59 3.74 27.69
C PRO A 98 2.59 3.97 26.53
N GLY A 99 2.09 2.89 25.91
CA GLY A 99 1.16 2.93 24.79
C GLY A 99 1.82 3.16 23.45
N MET A 100 1.04 3.64 22.49
CA MET A 100 1.47 3.84 21.10
C MET A 100 1.80 5.30 20.83
N GLY A 101 2.68 5.54 19.86
CA GLY A 101 2.91 6.87 19.28
C GLY A 101 1.87 7.19 18.22
N ASN A 102 1.70 8.46 17.91
CA ASN A 102 0.87 8.88 16.79
C ASN A 102 1.56 8.55 15.46
N ILE A 103 0.75 8.34 14.41
CA ILE A 103 1.24 8.18 13.05
C ILE A 103 0.90 9.43 12.24
N TYR A 104 1.86 9.84 11.41
CA TYR A 104 1.76 10.95 10.47
C TYR A 104 2.02 10.41 9.07
N SER A 105 1.02 10.38 8.21
CA SER A 105 1.12 9.80 6.88
C SER A 105 1.14 10.88 5.81
N LEU A 106 2.01 10.72 4.82
CA LEU A 106 2.02 11.48 3.59
C LEU A 106 1.80 10.50 2.44
N TYR A 107 0.79 10.73 1.61
CA TYR A 107 0.36 9.77 0.61
C TYR A 107 -0.14 10.45 -0.68
N ALA A 108 -0.14 9.68 -1.78
CA ALA A 108 -0.88 9.98 -2.99
C ALA A 108 -2.21 9.24 -2.96
N TYR A 109 -3.25 9.83 -3.56
CA TYR A 109 -4.56 9.20 -3.63
C TYR A 109 -5.19 9.29 -5.02
N LEU A 110 -6.14 8.41 -5.26
CA LEU A 110 -7.04 8.41 -6.39
C LEU A 110 -8.47 8.17 -5.88
N ASP A 111 -9.34 9.15 -6.11
CA ASP A 111 -10.77 9.07 -5.83
C ASP A 111 -11.54 8.88 -7.14
N ARG A 112 -12.25 7.75 -7.27
CA ARG A 112 -13.02 7.45 -8.47
C ARG A 112 -14.51 7.41 -8.17
N PRO A 113 -15.32 8.23 -8.86
CA PRO A 113 -16.77 8.13 -8.79
C PRO A 113 -17.28 6.80 -9.38
N LEU A 114 -18.18 6.14 -8.67
CA LEU A 114 -18.93 4.97 -9.14
C LEU A 114 -20.33 5.37 -9.64
N LEU A 115 -20.99 6.23 -8.86
CA LEU A 115 -22.33 6.72 -9.14
C LEU A 115 -22.40 8.23 -8.85
N THR A 116 -23.02 8.97 -9.76
CA THR A 116 -23.33 10.40 -9.54
C THR A 116 -24.76 10.67 -9.96
N ALA A 117 -25.55 11.31 -9.09
CA ALA A 117 -26.94 11.65 -9.36
C ALA A 117 -27.36 12.89 -8.52
N GLY A 118 -27.83 13.95 -9.17
CA GLY A 118 -28.47 15.10 -8.50
C GLY A 118 -27.61 15.78 -7.41
N GLY A 119 -26.30 15.88 -7.59
CA GLY A 119 -25.39 16.45 -6.57
C GLY A 119 -24.81 15.41 -5.59
N PHE A 120 -25.37 14.20 -5.55
CA PHE A 120 -24.84 13.07 -4.79
C PHE A 120 -23.75 12.34 -5.62
N SER A 121 -22.70 11.92 -4.98
CA SER A 121 -21.67 11.05 -5.57
C SER A 121 -21.27 9.96 -4.58
N LEU A 122 -21.25 8.71 -5.04
CA LEU A 122 -20.66 7.57 -4.34
C LEU A 122 -19.43 7.15 -5.12
N GLY A 123 -18.32 6.96 -4.44
CA GLY A 123 -17.05 6.57 -5.07
C GLY A 123 -16.19 5.73 -4.14
N TYR A 124 -15.05 5.30 -4.67
CA TYR A 124 -14.00 4.69 -3.87
C TYR A 124 -12.72 5.53 -3.91
N SER A 125 -11.94 5.41 -2.84
CA SER A 125 -10.63 6.03 -2.66
C SER A 125 -9.58 4.94 -2.52
N GLY A 126 -8.43 5.14 -3.14
CA GLY A 126 -7.24 4.34 -2.93
C GLY A 126 -6.08 5.25 -2.60
N GLU A 127 -5.34 4.94 -1.54
CA GLU A 127 -4.24 5.74 -1.03
C GLU A 127 -2.98 4.89 -0.88
N PHE A 128 -1.84 5.47 -1.20
CA PHE A 128 -0.55 4.84 -1.02
C PHE A 128 0.51 5.88 -0.64
N GLY A 129 1.27 5.58 0.40
CA GLY A 129 2.29 6.50 0.88
C GLY A 129 3.16 5.96 2.01
N VAL A 130 3.63 6.87 2.84
CA VAL A 130 4.50 6.58 3.98
C VAL A 130 3.91 7.16 5.25
N GLY A 131 3.92 6.37 6.32
CA GLY A 131 3.53 6.76 7.67
C GLY A 131 4.74 6.81 8.59
N PHE A 132 4.81 7.83 9.43
CA PHE A 132 5.91 8.05 10.38
C PHE A 132 5.40 7.92 11.80
N MET A 133 5.99 7.02 12.58
CA MET A 133 5.81 6.94 14.04
C MET A 133 7.10 7.40 14.70
N PHE A 134 7.15 8.65 15.15
CA PHE A 134 8.39 9.26 15.66
C PHE A 134 8.78 8.76 17.05
N ASN A 135 7.82 8.40 17.88
CA ASN A 135 8.05 7.95 19.26
C ASN A 135 7.18 6.74 19.60
N LYS A 136 7.46 6.14 20.75
CA LYS A 136 6.70 5.00 21.32
C LYS A 136 6.51 3.82 20.36
N ARG A 137 7.43 3.63 19.42
CA ARG A 137 7.55 2.41 18.63
C ARG A 137 7.95 1.27 19.58
N TYR A 138 7.92 0.04 19.06
CA TYR A 138 8.49 -1.07 19.78
C TYR A 138 9.94 -0.79 20.17
N ASP A 139 10.24 -1.09 21.40
CA ASP A 139 11.59 -1.13 21.97
C ASP A 139 11.56 -2.14 23.11
N PRO A 140 12.46 -3.15 23.14
CA PRO A 140 12.38 -4.24 24.11
C PRO A 140 12.54 -3.80 25.55
N VAL A 141 13.16 -2.64 25.79
CA VAL A 141 13.39 -2.10 27.14
C VAL A 141 12.35 -1.06 27.53
N THR A 142 12.08 -0.10 26.64
CA THR A 142 11.26 1.08 26.98
C THR A 142 9.80 0.96 26.53
N ASN A 143 9.51 0.14 25.51
CA ASN A 143 8.15 -0.10 25.03
C ASN A 143 7.97 -1.48 24.36
N PRO A 144 8.14 -2.59 25.08
CA PRO A 144 7.99 -3.95 24.55
C PRO A 144 6.54 -4.26 24.14
N TRP A 145 5.60 -3.41 24.52
CA TRP A 145 4.16 -3.61 24.29
C TRP A 145 3.70 -3.20 22.91
N ASN A 146 4.45 -2.34 22.18
CA ASN A 146 4.07 -1.94 20.83
C ASN A 146 4.53 -2.96 19.78
N MET A 147 3.95 -4.14 19.80
CA MET A 147 4.24 -5.20 18.83
C MET A 147 3.76 -4.88 17.40
N LEU A 148 2.95 -3.81 17.23
CA LEU A 148 2.39 -3.46 15.93
C LEU A 148 3.39 -2.73 15.03
N ILE A 149 4.16 -1.80 15.59
CA ILE A 149 5.05 -0.91 14.83
C ILE A 149 6.41 -0.80 15.53
N SER A 150 7.45 -1.27 14.85
CA SER A 150 8.85 -1.18 15.34
C SER A 150 9.68 -0.14 14.58
N SER A 151 9.25 0.31 13.42
CA SER A 151 10.02 1.19 12.54
C SER A 151 9.54 2.64 12.57
N LEU A 152 10.47 3.56 12.31
CA LEU A 152 10.14 4.98 12.11
C LEU A 152 9.28 5.18 10.87
N VAL A 153 9.65 4.51 9.77
CA VAL A 153 9.00 4.63 8.47
C VAL A 153 8.22 3.37 8.19
N ASN A 154 6.96 3.53 7.84
CA ASN A 154 6.03 2.47 7.50
C ASN A 154 5.37 2.79 6.16
N VAL A 155 4.92 1.79 5.45
CA VAL A 155 4.02 1.97 4.32
C VAL A 155 2.65 2.37 4.87
N HIS A 156 2.01 3.32 4.22
CA HIS A 156 0.61 3.67 4.40
C HIS A 156 -0.18 3.19 3.19
N VAL A 157 -1.21 2.41 3.42
CA VAL A 157 -2.19 2.00 2.40
C VAL A 157 -3.58 2.22 2.95
N SER A 158 -4.45 2.87 2.17
CA SER A 158 -5.85 3.00 2.52
C SER A 158 -6.74 2.65 1.33
N LEU A 159 -7.85 2.01 1.62
CA LEU A 159 -8.94 1.75 0.68
C LEU A 159 -10.25 2.16 1.32
N GLY A 160 -11.05 2.97 0.61
CA GLY A 160 -12.28 3.48 1.18
C GLY A 160 -13.42 3.60 0.18
N LEU A 161 -14.60 3.68 0.74
CA LEU A 161 -15.83 4.10 0.07
C LEU A 161 -16.22 5.46 0.62
N GLN A 162 -16.59 6.39 -0.24
CA GLN A 162 -17.01 7.72 0.17
C GLN A 162 -18.29 8.14 -0.55
N ALA A 163 -19.20 8.74 0.22
CA ALA A 163 -20.40 9.36 -0.28
C ALA A 163 -20.33 10.87 -0.04
N THR A 164 -20.53 11.67 -1.09
CA THR A 164 -20.47 13.13 -0.99
C THR A 164 -21.74 13.75 -1.56
N TYR A 165 -22.09 14.93 -1.05
CA TYR A 165 -23.21 15.73 -1.53
C TYR A 165 -22.77 17.17 -1.76
N ALA A 166 -22.99 17.67 -2.98
CA ALA A 166 -22.67 19.04 -3.35
C ALA A 166 -23.68 20.01 -2.73
N LEU A 167 -23.26 20.81 -1.76
CA LEU A 167 -24.05 21.88 -1.18
C LEU A 167 -24.16 23.07 -2.12
N SER A 168 -23.15 23.27 -2.93
CA SER A 168 -23.08 24.31 -3.95
C SER A 168 -22.12 23.90 -5.08
N SER A 169 -21.93 24.76 -6.06
CA SER A 169 -20.87 24.55 -7.07
C SER A 169 -19.46 24.52 -6.48
N ARG A 170 -19.28 24.99 -5.24
CA ARG A 170 -17.97 25.21 -4.62
C ARG A 170 -17.73 24.32 -3.40
N TYR A 171 -18.76 23.94 -2.68
CA TYR A 171 -18.63 23.20 -1.43
C TYR A 171 -19.40 21.89 -1.49
N ASP A 172 -18.83 20.86 -0.94
CA ASP A 172 -19.46 19.59 -0.70
C ASP A 172 -19.22 19.10 0.74
N VAL A 173 -20.08 18.22 1.18
CA VAL A 173 -19.94 17.48 2.44
C VAL A 173 -20.05 15.99 2.15
N GLY A 174 -19.55 15.17 3.04
CA GLY A 174 -19.62 13.73 2.84
C GLY A 174 -19.24 12.91 4.06
N ILE A 175 -19.32 11.61 3.86
CA ILE A 175 -18.86 10.59 4.79
C ILE A 175 -17.99 9.59 4.04
N GLY A 176 -16.98 9.05 4.72
CA GLY A 176 -16.12 8.01 4.19
C GLY A 176 -15.95 6.88 5.19
N LEU A 177 -15.88 5.67 4.67
CA LEU A 177 -15.50 4.46 5.40
C LEU A 177 -14.21 3.95 4.79
N PHE A 178 -13.12 3.95 5.56
CA PHE A 178 -11.78 3.60 5.10
C PHE A 178 -11.23 2.43 5.89
N PHE A 179 -10.46 1.58 5.22
CA PHE A 179 -9.57 0.61 5.82
C PHE A 179 -8.15 1.14 5.69
N ASN A 180 -7.49 1.43 6.80
CA ASN A 180 -6.15 1.96 6.87
C ASN A 180 -5.17 0.89 7.35
N HIS A 181 -4.04 0.76 6.65
CA HIS A 181 -2.97 -0.19 6.99
C HIS A 181 -1.63 0.53 7.08
N HIS A 182 -0.90 0.27 8.18
CA HIS A 182 0.48 0.69 8.35
C HIS A 182 1.37 -0.48 8.74
N SER A 183 2.46 -0.70 8.03
CA SER A 183 3.48 -1.70 8.35
C SER A 183 4.80 -1.39 7.67
N ASN A 184 5.88 -2.00 8.12
CA ASN A 184 7.18 -1.85 7.47
C ASN A 184 7.50 -2.97 6.45
N GLY A 185 6.55 -3.90 6.18
CA GLY A 185 6.72 -4.98 5.22
C GLY A 185 7.84 -5.96 5.58
N ALA A 186 7.97 -6.31 6.85
CA ALA A 186 8.95 -7.25 7.39
C ALA A 186 10.42 -6.78 7.31
N VAL A 187 10.67 -5.48 7.18
CA VAL A 187 12.05 -4.93 7.24
C VAL A 187 12.60 -4.91 8.66
N THR A 188 11.71 -4.85 9.67
CA THR A 188 12.08 -4.82 11.09
C THR A 188 10.98 -5.50 11.90
N PHE A 189 11.33 -6.40 12.83
CA PHE A 189 10.40 -7.05 13.77
C PHE A 189 10.46 -6.41 15.15
N PRO A 190 9.35 -6.51 15.93
CA PRO A 190 8.04 -7.03 15.53
C PRO A 190 7.32 -6.09 14.55
N ASN A 191 6.45 -6.66 13.71
CA ASN A 191 5.70 -5.91 12.71
C ASN A 191 4.35 -6.57 12.43
N TYR A 192 3.45 -6.61 13.42
CA TYR A 192 2.10 -7.12 13.19
C TYR A 192 1.24 -6.17 12.36
N GLY A 193 1.71 -4.92 12.16
CA GLY A 193 1.02 -3.88 11.43
C GLY A 193 -0.17 -3.30 12.17
N LEU A 194 -0.47 -2.06 11.88
CA LEU A 194 -1.68 -1.40 12.36
C LEU A 194 -2.74 -1.44 11.26
N ASN A 195 -3.83 -2.15 11.52
CA ASN A 195 -5.01 -2.19 10.65
C ASN A 195 -6.16 -1.49 11.38
N ALA A 196 -6.84 -0.56 10.73
CA ALA A 196 -7.95 0.17 11.32
C ALA A 196 -9.08 0.36 10.32
N VAL A 197 -10.32 0.36 10.82
CA VAL A 197 -11.48 0.84 10.07
C VAL A 197 -11.84 2.21 10.60
N GLU A 198 -11.94 3.16 9.71
CA GLU A 198 -12.22 4.57 9.99
C GLU A 198 -13.56 4.97 9.39
N LEU A 199 -14.38 5.65 10.20
CA LEU A 199 -15.54 6.41 9.75
C LEU A 199 -15.19 7.89 9.86
N ALA A 200 -15.21 8.61 8.75
CA ALA A 200 -14.84 10.01 8.69
C ALA A 200 -15.94 10.88 8.08
N MET A 201 -16.09 12.09 8.59
CA MET A 201 -16.86 13.17 7.98
C MET A 201 -15.94 14.00 7.09
N ARG A 202 -16.45 14.45 5.94
CA ARG A 202 -15.70 15.21 4.94
C ARG A 202 -16.36 16.56 4.70
N VAL A 203 -15.49 17.57 4.54
CA VAL A 203 -15.85 18.87 3.95
C VAL A 203 -14.89 19.13 2.81
N GLY A 204 -15.43 19.42 1.62
CA GLY A 204 -14.65 19.71 0.43
C GLY A 204 -14.90 21.10 -0.13
N MET A 205 -13.85 21.70 -0.67
CA MET A 205 -13.90 22.94 -1.43
C MET A 205 -13.35 22.73 -2.83
N LYS A 206 -14.12 23.04 -3.85
CA LYS A 206 -13.79 22.88 -5.25
C LYS A 206 -13.47 24.24 -5.89
N SER A 207 -12.48 24.24 -6.77
CA SER A 207 -12.17 25.42 -7.58
C SER A 207 -13.35 25.76 -8.51
N PRO A 208 -13.67 27.05 -8.71
CA PRO A 208 -14.73 27.47 -9.63
C PRO A 208 -14.53 27.05 -11.09
N ARG A 209 -13.28 26.80 -11.49
CA ARG A 209 -12.91 26.38 -12.86
C ARG A 209 -13.29 24.93 -13.20
N SER A 210 -13.79 24.17 -12.21
CA SER A 210 -14.05 22.74 -12.39
C SER A 210 -15.21 22.39 -13.32
N LYS A 211 -16.09 23.32 -13.65
CA LYS A 211 -17.29 23.06 -14.48
C LYS A 211 -17.13 23.32 -15.98
N GLU A 212 -16.11 24.07 -16.40
CA GLU A 212 -16.01 24.54 -17.78
C GLU A 212 -15.36 23.55 -18.77
N HIS A 213 -14.86 22.40 -18.33
CA HIS A 213 -13.94 21.57 -19.12
C HIS A 213 -14.30 20.10 -19.22
N LEU A 214 -15.52 19.69 -18.85
CA LEU A 214 -15.93 18.30 -19.05
C LEU A 214 -16.17 18.05 -20.54
N PRO A 215 -15.48 17.10 -21.17
CA PRO A 215 -15.77 16.72 -22.55
C PRO A 215 -17.21 16.20 -22.65
N ALA A 216 -17.95 16.66 -23.66
CA ALA A 216 -19.35 16.30 -23.86
C ALA A 216 -19.55 14.81 -24.20
N GLU A 217 -18.54 14.15 -24.75
CA GLU A 217 -18.59 12.73 -25.13
C GLU A 217 -17.27 12.02 -24.90
N PRO A 218 -17.31 10.68 -24.63
CA PRO A 218 -16.10 9.87 -24.55
C PRO A 218 -15.36 9.87 -25.89
N VAL A 219 -14.07 10.13 -25.86
CA VAL A 219 -13.24 10.02 -27.07
C VAL A 219 -13.02 8.55 -27.37
N ASP A 220 -13.44 8.09 -28.57
CA ASP A 220 -13.00 6.79 -29.09
C ASP A 220 -11.51 6.89 -29.43
N ASP A 221 -10.71 6.16 -28.74
CA ASP A 221 -9.27 6.17 -28.85
C ASP A 221 -8.71 5.01 -29.67
N GLY A 222 -9.56 4.26 -30.34
CA GLY A 222 -9.17 3.10 -31.14
C GLY A 222 -8.52 1.99 -30.33
N PHE A 223 -8.83 1.87 -29.02
CA PHE A 223 -8.27 0.81 -28.19
C PHE A 223 -8.58 -0.57 -28.77
N LYS A 224 -7.54 -1.41 -28.90
CA LYS A 224 -7.65 -2.80 -29.31
C LYS A 224 -7.26 -3.71 -28.16
N ARG A 225 -8.10 -4.73 -27.92
CA ARG A 225 -7.78 -5.81 -27.00
C ARG A 225 -6.55 -6.56 -27.49
N ARG A 226 -5.62 -6.89 -26.60
CA ARG A 226 -4.38 -7.57 -26.99
C ARG A 226 -3.75 -8.36 -25.85
N PHE A 227 -3.01 -9.39 -26.23
CA PHE A 227 -2.06 -10.04 -25.33
C PHE A 227 -0.81 -9.16 -25.19
N GLN A 228 -0.25 -9.17 -24.02
CA GLN A 228 0.99 -8.50 -23.64
C GLN A 228 1.81 -9.45 -22.78
N PHE A 229 3.11 -9.39 -22.92
CA PHE A 229 4.03 -10.09 -22.04
C PHE A 229 4.77 -9.05 -21.20
N ALA A 230 5.10 -9.42 -19.97
CA ALA A 230 5.93 -8.58 -19.13
C ALA A 230 6.99 -9.41 -18.42
N VAL A 231 8.17 -8.85 -18.29
CA VAL A 231 9.27 -9.43 -17.52
C VAL A 231 9.61 -8.45 -16.42
N GLN A 232 9.82 -8.94 -15.20
CA GLN A 232 10.11 -8.13 -14.03
C GLN A 232 11.21 -8.78 -13.20
N VAL A 233 12.16 -7.97 -12.76
CA VAL A 233 13.11 -8.29 -11.70
C VAL A 233 12.79 -7.42 -10.49
N SER A 234 12.91 -7.98 -9.30
CA SER A 234 12.66 -7.22 -8.08
C SER A 234 13.68 -7.56 -7.00
N GLY A 235 13.93 -6.62 -6.12
CA GLY A 235 14.82 -6.82 -4.98
C GLY A 235 14.41 -5.97 -3.79
N GLY A 236 14.57 -6.53 -2.59
CA GLY A 236 14.20 -5.86 -1.35
C GLY A 236 14.96 -6.39 -0.15
N ILE A 237 14.75 -5.71 0.97
CA ILE A 237 15.36 -6.06 2.24
C ILE A 237 14.25 -6.54 3.18
N MET A 238 14.53 -7.63 3.88
CA MET A 238 13.65 -8.14 4.94
C MET A 238 14.48 -8.60 6.14
N SER A 239 13.83 -8.74 7.29
CA SER A 239 14.37 -9.41 8.47
C SER A 239 13.69 -10.77 8.65
N ASN A 240 14.30 -11.64 9.44
CA ASN A 240 13.72 -12.94 9.82
C ASN A 240 13.23 -12.87 11.27
N GLU A 241 11.95 -13.18 11.51
CA GLU A 241 11.36 -13.15 12.85
C GLU A 241 11.98 -14.18 13.78
N ALA A 242 12.28 -15.39 13.31
CA ALA A 242 12.90 -16.44 14.12
C ALA A 242 14.31 -16.02 14.59
N SER A 243 15.11 -15.42 13.71
CA SER A 243 16.43 -14.87 14.05
C SER A 243 16.32 -13.74 15.07
N TYR A 244 15.37 -12.84 14.90
CA TYR A 244 15.08 -11.76 15.84
C TYR A 244 14.73 -12.30 17.24
N LEU A 245 13.80 -13.25 17.32
CA LEU A 245 13.36 -13.83 18.60
C LEU A 245 14.49 -14.57 19.30
N LYS A 246 15.28 -15.36 18.57
CA LYS A 246 16.44 -16.06 19.10
C LYS A 246 17.48 -15.09 19.66
N THR A 247 17.84 -14.05 18.92
CA THR A 247 18.82 -13.05 19.38
C THR A 247 18.32 -12.32 20.64
N LEU A 248 17.03 -11.98 20.70
CA LEU A 248 16.44 -11.34 21.86
C LEU A 248 16.48 -12.24 23.10
N GLU A 249 16.21 -13.53 22.95
CA GLU A 249 16.26 -14.52 24.03
C GLU A 249 17.69 -14.75 24.54
N GLU A 250 18.66 -14.91 23.63
CA GLU A 250 20.05 -15.21 23.95
C GLU A 250 20.82 -14.02 24.52
N THR A 251 20.58 -12.82 24.04
CA THR A 251 21.43 -11.65 24.33
C THR A 251 20.69 -10.53 25.07
N GLY A 252 19.37 -10.60 25.18
CA GLY A 252 18.53 -9.50 25.66
C GLY A 252 18.59 -8.23 24.80
N THR A 253 19.20 -8.30 23.62
CA THR A 253 19.35 -7.17 22.72
C THR A 253 18.42 -7.28 21.52
N TRP A 254 17.94 -6.13 21.05
CA TRP A 254 17.07 -6.05 19.90
C TRP A 254 17.90 -5.85 18.62
N VAL A 255 18.18 -6.94 17.91
CA VAL A 255 18.91 -6.92 16.66
C VAL A 255 18.02 -7.50 15.56
N ASN A 256 17.83 -6.74 14.51
CA ASN A 256 17.16 -7.19 13.30
C ASN A 256 18.22 -7.33 12.19
N ASP A 257 18.65 -8.55 11.96
CA ASP A 257 19.49 -8.85 10.81
C ASP A 257 18.71 -8.60 9.53
N ARG A 258 19.33 -7.88 8.60
CA ARG A 258 18.71 -7.52 7.33
C ARG A 258 19.30 -8.36 6.23
N TYR A 259 18.42 -9.01 5.50
CA TYR A 259 18.75 -9.88 4.39
C TYR A 259 18.18 -9.35 3.09
N PHE A 260 18.89 -9.60 2.00
CA PHE A 260 18.44 -9.23 0.68
C PHE A 260 17.70 -10.41 0.03
N LYS A 261 16.51 -10.13 -0.53
CA LYS A 261 15.70 -11.10 -1.28
C LYS A 261 15.39 -10.55 -2.65
N TYR A 262 15.37 -11.41 -3.68
CA TYR A 262 15.01 -11.01 -5.03
C TYR A 262 14.00 -11.95 -5.66
N SER A 263 13.38 -11.45 -6.72
CA SER A 263 12.43 -12.24 -7.50
C SER A 263 12.54 -11.90 -8.98
N PHE A 264 12.13 -12.86 -9.78
CA PHE A 264 11.97 -12.73 -11.22
C PHE A 264 10.57 -13.22 -11.60
N GLN A 265 9.88 -12.46 -12.46
CA GLN A 265 8.52 -12.78 -12.89
C GLN A 265 8.40 -12.65 -14.40
N VAL A 266 7.68 -13.60 -15.00
CA VAL A 266 7.24 -13.55 -16.40
C VAL A 266 5.73 -13.64 -16.42
N ASN A 267 5.08 -12.64 -17.00
CA ASN A 267 3.63 -12.52 -17.00
C ASN A 267 3.09 -12.49 -18.43
N ALA A 268 2.05 -13.28 -18.69
CA ALA A 268 1.22 -13.21 -19.89
C ALA A 268 -0.13 -12.61 -19.52
N ILE A 269 -0.42 -11.42 -20.07
CA ILE A 269 -1.54 -10.57 -19.64
C ILE A 269 -2.42 -10.27 -20.85
N TYR A 270 -3.72 -10.48 -20.73
CA TYR A 270 -4.71 -10.07 -21.71
C TYR A 270 -5.34 -8.73 -21.28
N ARG A 271 -5.03 -7.68 -22.03
CA ARG A 271 -5.60 -6.35 -21.83
C ARG A 271 -6.90 -6.23 -22.60
N TYR A 272 -8.01 -6.36 -21.87
CA TYR A 272 -9.36 -6.32 -22.44
C TYR A 272 -10.03 -4.95 -22.34
N SER A 273 -9.46 -4.06 -21.54
CA SER A 273 -9.85 -2.66 -21.40
C SER A 273 -8.59 -1.81 -21.28
N ARG A 274 -8.72 -0.53 -21.56
CA ARG A 274 -7.61 0.41 -21.36
C ARG A 274 -7.14 0.46 -19.90
N SER A 275 -8.08 0.36 -18.99
CA SER A 275 -7.81 0.40 -17.55
C SER A 275 -7.69 -0.97 -16.88
N MET A 276 -7.94 -2.06 -17.59
CA MET A 276 -8.00 -3.39 -16.97
C MET A 276 -7.34 -4.46 -17.83
N ALA A 277 -6.59 -5.32 -17.18
CA ALA A 277 -5.98 -6.50 -17.76
C ALA A 277 -5.97 -7.65 -16.75
N SER A 278 -6.01 -8.88 -17.23
CA SER A 278 -5.86 -10.08 -16.39
C SER A 278 -4.90 -11.05 -17.05
N GLY A 279 -4.24 -11.88 -16.28
CA GLY A 279 -3.27 -12.79 -16.82
C GLY A 279 -2.75 -13.82 -15.83
N LEU A 280 -1.75 -14.53 -16.29
CA LEU A 280 -1.03 -15.53 -15.51
C LEU A 280 0.45 -15.16 -15.43
N GLY A 281 1.08 -15.52 -14.34
CA GLY A 281 2.51 -15.32 -14.09
C GLY A 281 3.22 -16.61 -13.69
N ILE A 282 4.50 -16.65 -13.99
CA ILE A 282 5.47 -17.58 -13.41
C ILE A 282 6.39 -16.73 -12.54
N ASP A 283 6.50 -17.15 -11.29
CA ASP A 283 7.20 -16.40 -10.24
C ASP A 283 8.36 -17.22 -9.71
N LEU A 284 9.55 -16.65 -9.75
CA LEU A 284 10.76 -17.19 -9.13
C LEU A 284 11.18 -16.28 -8.00
N TYR A 285 11.30 -16.81 -6.79
CA TYR A 285 11.79 -16.10 -5.61
C TYR A 285 13.10 -16.72 -5.16
N VAL A 286 14.05 -15.86 -4.78
CA VAL A 286 15.36 -16.30 -4.31
C VAL A 286 15.63 -15.71 -2.92
N THR A 287 15.87 -16.60 -1.96
CA THR A 287 16.14 -16.31 -0.55
C THR A 287 17.58 -16.76 -0.22
N PRO A 288 18.62 -15.97 -0.53
CA PRO A 288 20.03 -16.40 -0.43
C PRO A 288 20.49 -16.70 0.99
N PHE A 289 19.72 -16.28 1.98
CA PHE A 289 19.99 -16.42 3.41
C PHE A 289 19.22 -17.59 4.05
N CYS A 290 18.70 -18.53 3.26
CA CYS A 290 17.95 -19.69 3.78
C CYS A 290 18.76 -20.54 4.79
N ASP A 291 20.10 -20.61 4.64
CA ASP A 291 20.97 -21.26 5.62
C ASP A 291 20.92 -20.57 7.00
N LYS A 292 20.81 -19.23 7.02
CA LYS A 292 20.68 -18.46 8.26
C LYS A 292 19.33 -18.72 8.95
N ILE A 293 18.28 -18.94 8.15
CA ILE A 293 16.98 -19.34 8.67
C ILE A 293 17.09 -20.74 9.30
N ALA A 294 17.74 -21.68 8.62
CA ALA A 294 17.96 -23.05 9.13
C ALA A 294 18.77 -23.06 10.44
N GLU A 295 19.81 -22.23 10.53
CA GLU A 295 20.58 -22.03 11.77
C GLU A 295 19.73 -21.46 12.91
N SER A 296 18.82 -20.53 12.61
CA SER A 296 17.93 -19.92 13.60
C SER A 296 16.87 -20.90 14.10
N ASP A 297 16.34 -21.75 13.23
CA ASP A 297 15.34 -22.76 13.59
C ASP A 297 15.90 -23.87 14.49
N GLY A 298 17.21 -24.09 14.48
CA GLY A 298 17.90 -25.04 15.37
C GLY A 298 17.53 -26.52 15.15
N GLN A 299 16.80 -26.85 14.10
CA GLN A 299 16.27 -28.20 13.82
C GLN A 299 17.17 -29.02 12.87
N GLY A 300 18.28 -28.44 12.41
CA GLY A 300 19.20 -29.09 11.46
C GLY A 300 18.56 -29.30 10.07
N LEU A 301 17.52 -28.54 9.75
CA LEU A 301 16.85 -28.58 8.46
C LEU A 301 17.73 -27.97 7.36
N LYS A 302 17.55 -28.45 6.15
CA LYS A 302 18.17 -27.83 4.94
C LYS A 302 17.06 -27.17 4.13
N TYR A 303 17.29 -25.92 3.83
CA TYR A 303 16.39 -25.13 3.00
C TYR A 303 16.97 -24.90 1.60
N ASP A 304 16.09 -24.68 0.64
CA ASP A 304 16.43 -24.38 -0.74
C ASP A 304 16.24 -22.88 -0.98
N PRO A 305 17.23 -22.16 -1.46
CA PRO A 305 17.09 -20.72 -1.69
C PRO A 305 16.07 -20.36 -2.76
N VAL A 306 15.61 -21.31 -3.58
CA VAL A 306 14.73 -21.06 -4.71
C VAL A 306 13.32 -21.54 -4.41
N SER A 307 12.34 -20.64 -4.61
CA SER A 307 10.92 -20.95 -4.61
C SER A 307 10.31 -20.61 -5.97
N VAL A 308 9.44 -21.48 -6.47
CA VAL A 308 8.77 -21.33 -7.76
C VAL A 308 7.27 -21.35 -7.57
N GLY A 309 6.56 -20.43 -8.22
CA GLY A 309 5.11 -20.36 -8.18
C GLY A 309 4.48 -20.00 -9.52
N ILE A 310 3.19 -20.18 -9.57
CA ILE A 310 2.31 -19.69 -10.64
C ILE A 310 1.27 -18.77 -10.03
N SER A 311 0.93 -17.70 -10.74
CA SER A 311 0.00 -16.68 -10.22
C SER A 311 -1.07 -16.31 -11.23
N ALA A 312 -2.26 -16.00 -10.71
CA ALA A 312 -3.30 -15.29 -11.43
C ALA A 312 -3.20 -13.80 -11.05
N LEU A 313 -3.22 -12.95 -12.07
CA LEU A 313 -2.93 -11.53 -11.95
C LEU A 313 -4.09 -10.69 -12.49
N HIS A 314 -4.34 -9.56 -11.84
CA HIS A 314 -5.22 -8.53 -12.35
C HIS A 314 -4.55 -7.16 -12.24
N GLU A 315 -4.58 -6.39 -13.32
CA GLU A 315 -3.94 -5.08 -13.41
C GLU A 315 -5.00 -3.99 -13.63
N PHE A 316 -5.00 -3.00 -12.76
CA PHE A 316 -5.74 -1.75 -12.90
C PHE A 316 -4.78 -0.67 -13.36
N SER A 317 -5.10 0.02 -14.45
CA SER A 317 -4.25 1.09 -14.99
C SER A 317 -5.01 2.41 -15.05
N TYR A 318 -4.32 3.47 -14.67
CA TYR A 318 -4.74 4.84 -14.86
C TYR A 318 -3.57 5.63 -15.44
N ARG A 319 -3.65 6.01 -16.72
CA ARG A 319 -2.54 6.60 -17.48
C ARG A 319 -1.31 5.69 -17.41
N ASP A 320 -0.19 6.23 -16.98
CA ASP A 320 1.08 5.51 -16.86
C ASP A 320 1.23 4.77 -15.51
N PHE A 321 0.28 4.94 -14.59
CA PHE A 321 0.25 4.19 -13.34
C PHE A 321 -0.55 2.91 -13.47
N SER A 322 -0.11 1.89 -12.76
CA SER A 322 -0.80 0.62 -12.67
C SER A 322 -0.66 0.03 -11.27
N MET A 323 -1.76 -0.55 -10.79
CA MET A 323 -1.78 -1.41 -9.62
C MET A 323 -2.06 -2.83 -10.09
N MET A 324 -1.15 -3.75 -9.79
CA MET A 324 -1.31 -5.18 -10.05
C MET A 324 -1.58 -5.89 -8.74
N VAL A 325 -2.63 -6.70 -8.72
CA VAL A 325 -2.92 -7.63 -7.64
C VAL A 325 -2.81 -9.06 -8.14
N GLY A 326 -2.35 -9.97 -7.31
CA GLY A 326 -2.19 -11.36 -7.70
C GLY A 326 -2.34 -12.33 -6.54
N VAL A 327 -2.79 -13.54 -6.89
CA VAL A 327 -2.78 -14.69 -5.99
C VAL A 327 -2.01 -15.79 -6.68
N GLY A 328 -0.99 -16.31 -6.02
CA GLY A 328 -0.14 -17.35 -6.54
C GLY A 328 -0.15 -18.60 -5.66
N ARG A 329 0.19 -19.72 -6.30
CA ARG A 329 0.41 -21.01 -5.66
C ARG A 329 1.86 -21.44 -5.88
N TYR A 330 2.52 -21.89 -4.83
CA TYR A 330 3.83 -22.48 -4.95
C TYR A 330 3.77 -23.85 -5.63
N LEU A 331 4.68 -24.07 -6.55
CA LEU A 331 5.01 -25.36 -7.13
C LEU A 331 6.19 -26.00 -6.38
N HIS A 332 7.11 -25.16 -5.90
CA HIS A 332 8.23 -25.49 -5.05
C HIS A 332 8.42 -24.36 -4.03
N HIS A 333 8.50 -24.72 -2.74
CA HIS A 333 8.71 -23.76 -1.66
C HIS A 333 9.32 -24.46 -0.45
N ASN A 334 10.60 -24.21 -0.22
CA ASN A 334 11.37 -24.79 0.87
C ASN A 334 12.49 -23.82 1.35
N ASP A 335 12.21 -22.51 1.37
CA ASP A 335 13.21 -21.50 1.70
C ASP A 335 13.26 -21.11 3.19
N GLY A 336 12.49 -21.80 4.04
CA GLY A 336 12.42 -21.55 5.48
C GLY A 336 11.40 -20.48 5.89
N LEU A 337 10.86 -19.72 4.95
CA LEU A 337 9.90 -18.66 5.23
C LEU A 337 8.47 -19.18 5.04
N GLU A 338 7.62 -19.06 6.08
CA GLU A 338 6.19 -19.42 5.97
C GLU A 338 5.94 -20.80 5.30
N GLN A 339 6.73 -21.80 5.64
CA GLN A 339 6.80 -23.14 5.02
C GLN A 339 5.44 -23.84 4.87
N ALA A 340 4.53 -23.62 5.80
CA ALA A 340 3.19 -24.22 5.76
C ALA A 340 2.27 -23.58 4.72
N GLN A 341 2.72 -22.49 4.03
CA GLN A 341 1.89 -21.77 3.09
C GLN A 341 2.07 -22.32 1.67
N VAL A 342 0.96 -22.71 1.08
CA VAL A 342 0.89 -23.14 -0.33
C VAL A 342 0.56 -21.97 -1.24
N TRP A 343 -0.06 -20.90 -0.68
CA TRP A 343 -0.55 -19.74 -1.42
C TRP A 343 0.13 -18.47 -0.94
N TYR A 344 0.37 -17.55 -1.87
CA TYR A 344 0.85 -16.21 -1.61
C TYR A 344 0.01 -15.16 -2.34
N GLN A 345 0.06 -13.94 -1.86
CA GLN A 345 -0.58 -12.79 -2.46
C GLN A 345 0.48 -11.77 -2.86
N MET A 346 0.20 -11.04 -3.92
CA MET A 346 1.07 -9.98 -4.42
C MET A 346 0.26 -8.72 -4.70
N VAL A 347 0.85 -7.58 -4.37
CA VAL A 347 0.38 -6.27 -4.81
C VAL A 347 1.59 -5.51 -5.33
N ALA A 348 1.49 -4.90 -6.51
CA ALA A 348 2.53 -4.05 -7.05
C ALA A 348 1.95 -2.74 -7.57
N LEU A 349 2.61 -1.64 -7.25
CA LEU A 349 2.36 -0.35 -7.86
C LEU A 349 3.49 -0.07 -8.85
N LYS A 350 3.13 0.25 -10.08
CA LYS A 350 4.05 0.40 -11.21
C LYS A 350 3.84 1.74 -11.90
N TYR A 351 4.91 2.36 -12.33
CA TYR A 351 4.89 3.50 -13.23
C TYR A 351 5.59 3.13 -14.53
N TYR A 352 4.87 3.21 -15.63
CA TYR A 352 5.36 2.92 -16.96
C TYR A 352 5.97 4.15 -17.61
N PHE A 353 7.03 3.94 -18.37
CA PHE A 353 7.70 4.96 -19.18
C PHE A 353 7.49 4.65 -20.66
N PRO A 354 6.42 5.16 -21.29
CA PRO A 354 6.10 4.83 -22.69
C PRO A 354 7.24 5.21 -23.66
N LYS A 355 7.95 6.31 -23.34
CA LYS A 355 9.11 6.76 -24.15
C LYS A 355 10.33 5.85 -24.02
N LEU A 356 10.37 4.97 -23.04
CA LEU A 356 11.43 3.96 -22.81
C LEU A 356 10.92 2.56 -23.16
N ALA A 357 10.14 2.44 -24.22
CA ALA A 357 9.60 1.15 -24.70
C ALA A 357 8.83 0.38 -23.63
N ASP A 358 7.96 1.05 -22.90
CA ASP A 358 7.12 0.50 -21.83
C ASP A 358 7.89 -0.19 -20.70
N MET A 359 9.12 0.25 -20.43
CA MET A 359 9.78 -0.08 -19.17
C MET A 359 9.01 0.51 -17.99
N TYR A 360 9.07 -0.13 -16.84
CA TYR A 360 8.45 0.38 -15.63
C TYR A 360 9.32 0.19 -14.38
N LEU A 361 9.14 1.08 -13.45
CA LEU A 361 9.62 0.96 -12.07
C LEU A 361 8.42 0.81 -11.15
N GLY A 362 8.62 0.15 -10.02
CA GLY A 362 7.55 -0.01 -9.05
C GLY A 362 8.00 -0.51 -7.70
N ILE A 363 7.01 -0.71 -6.84
CA ILE A 363 7.14 -1.33 -5.53
C ILE A 363 6.18 -2.50 -5.48
N ALA A 364 6.67 -3.65 -5.09
CA ALA A 364 5.90 -4.87 -4.94
C ALA A 364 5.94 -5.36 -3.48
N LEU A 365 4.80 -5.78 -2.98
CA LEU A 365 4.63 -6.48 -1.71
C LEU A 365 4.25 -7.92 -1.99
N LYS A 366 4.94 -8.86 -1.37
CA LYS A 366 4.54 -10.26 -1.26
C LYS A 366 4.07 -10.53 0.17
N ALA A 367 2.98 -11.26 0.30
CA ALA A 367 2.40 -11.58 1.60
C ALA A 367 1.80 -12.97 1.61
N HIS A 368 1.56 -13.50 2.82
CA HIS A 368 0.86 -14.75 3.06
C HIS A 368 -0.39 -14.51 3.90
N ARG A 369 -1.43 -15.34 3.68
CA ARG A 369 -2.70 -15.29 4.44
C ARG A 369 -3.38 -13.90 4.44
N PHE A 370 -3.10 -13.05 3.45
CA PHE A 370 -3.58 -11.66 3.35
C PHE A 370 -3.20 -10.77 4.55
N ARG A 371 -2.22 -11.15 5.38
CA ARG A 371 -1.83 -10.41 6.58
C ARG A 371 -0.34 -10.40 6.89
N ALA A 372 0.36 -11.48 6.58
CA ALA A 372 1.79 -11.61 6.88
C ALA A 372 2.59 -11.09 5.69
N ALA A 373 3.05 -9.85 5.75
CA ALA A 373 3.98 -9.32 4.76
C ALA A 373 5.29 -10.11 4.84
N GLU A 374 5.73 -10.64 3.70
CA GLU A 374 7.02 -11.33 3.60
C GLU A 374 8.13 -10.35 3.24
N SER A 375 7.90 -9.53 2.21
CA SER A 375 8.90 -8.56 1.76
C SER A 375 8.30 -7.44 0.93
N ILE A 376 8.88 -6.25 1.06
CA ILE A 376 8.69 -5.15 0.12
C ILE A 376 9.90 -5.10 -0.79
N GLN A 377 9.67 -5.06 -2.10
CA GLN A 377 10.70 -5.09 -3.13
C GLN A 377 10.51 -3.93 -4.10
N PHE A 378 11.61 -3.33 -4.53
CA PHE A 378 11.61 -2.46 -5.70
C PHE A 378 11.64 -3.33 -6.95
N CYS A 379 10.83 -3.01 -7.94
CA CYS A 379 10.76 -3.75 -9.18
C CYS A 379 11.12 -2.88 -10.39
N LEU A 380 11.83 -3.50 -11.32
CA LEU A 380 12.12 -2.99 -12.64
C LEU A 380 11.62 -4.02 -13.66
N GLY A 381 10.90 -3.56 -14.67
CA GLY A 381 10.40 -4.47 -15.69
C GLY A 381 10.16 -3.81 -17.03
N LYS A 382 9.76 -4.63 -17.98
CA LYS A 382 9.39 -4.22 -19.33
C LYS A 382 8.16 -4.98 -19.78
N ARG A 383 7.26 -4.28 -20.46
CA ARG A 383 6.08 -4.84 -21.14
C ARG A 383 6.31 -4.84 -22.66
N PHE A 384 5.89 -5.92 -23.31
CA PHE A 384 6.00 -6.14 -24.74
C PHE A 384 4.65 -6.25 -25.40
#